data_70c85265e07342480bc593af9e9c3817
#
_entry.id   70c85265e07342480bc593af9e9c3817
#
_cell.length_a   1.000
_cell.length_b   1.000
_cell.length_c   1.000
_cell.angle_alpha   90.00
_cell.angle_beta   90.00
_cell.angle_gamma   90.00
#
_symmetry.space_group_name_H-M   'P 1'
#
loop_
_entity.id
_entity.type
_entity.pdbx_description
1 polymer ?
#
loop_
_entity_poly.entity_id
_entity_poly.type
_entity_poly.pdbx_seq_one_letter_code
_entity_poly.pdbx_strand_id
1 'polypeptide(L)'
;VLKNLFTWWNGATIGIRNTIRQGVFVGKDELGNSYYEAKTDRDSYDKGRKRRWVVYNGYAEASKVPPDWHGWLHYTFDEPPTVAPLKRQVWERDHIPNLTGTVHAWRPKGAIARGGERQKAAGDYEAWRPE
;
A
#
# COMPACT_ATOMS: atom_id res chain seq x y z
N VAL A 1 -4.50 -19.84 -0.41
CA VAL A 1 -5.96 -19.64 -0.59
C VAL A 1 -6.73 -20.18 0.61
N LEU A 2 -6.47 -21.43 1.07
CA LEU A 2 -7.19 -22.04 2.21
C LEU A 2 -6.97 -21.30 3.55
N LYS A 3 -5.79 -20.74 3.81
CA LYS A 3 -5.51 -19.95 5.02
C LYS A 3 -6.44 -18.73 5.17
N ASN A 4 -6.83 -18.11 4.07
CA ASN A 4 -7.67 -16.92 4.09
C ASN A 4 -9.17 -17.21 4.21
N LEU A 5 -9.58 -18.47 4.07
CA LEU A 5 -10.97 -18.87 4.21
C LEU A 5 -11.46 -18.80 5.67
N PHE A 6 -10.51 -19.00 6.62
CA PHE A 6 -10.79 -19.00 8.06
C PHE A 6 -10.42 -17.68 8.75
N THR A 7 -9.85 -16.71 8.02
CA THR A 7 -9.43 -15.42 8.59
C THR A 7 -10.42 -14.30 8.23
N TRP A 8 -11.67 -14.45 8.71
CA TRP A 8 -12.74 -13.48 8.45
C TRP A 8 -12.46 -12.06 8.99
N TRP A 9 -11.58 -11.95 9.98
CA TRP A 9 -11.17 -10.66 10.57
C TRP A 9 -10.20 -9.83 9.75
N ASN A 10 -9.60 -10.37 8.70
CA ASN A 10 -8.65 -9.63 7.86
C ASN A 10 -9.27 -9.06 6.57
N GLY A 11 -10.58 -9.13 6.41
CA GLY A 11 -11.27 -8.63 5.22
C GLY A 11 -11.08 -9.46 3.95
N ALA A 12 -10.25 -10.52 4.00
CA ALA A 12 -9.91 -11.31 2.83
C ALA A 12 -11.07 -12.16 2.30
N THR A 13 -12.04 -12.50 3.15
CA THR A 13 -13.13 -13.43 2.82
C THR A 13 -14.02 -12.92 1.67
N ILE A 14 -14.33 -11.63 1.67
CA ILE A 14 -15.14 -11.00 0.60
C ILE A 14 -14.37 -11.00 -0.73
N GLY A 15 -13.08 -10.69 -0.67
CA GLY A 15 -12.19 -10.71 -1.84
C GLY A 15 -12.10 -12.09 -2.48
N ILE A 16 -12.00 -13.16 -1.67
CA ILE A 16 -11.94 -14.53 -2.15
C ILE A 16 -13.21 -14.95 -2.87
N ARG A 17 -14.38 -14.65 -2.30
CA ARG A 17 -15.67 -14.96 -2.93
C ARG A 17 -15.79 -14.31 -4.31
N ASN A 18 -15.43 -13.04 -4.44
CA ASN A 18 -15.46 -12.34 -5.72
C ASN A 18 -14.44 -12.91 -6.69
N THR A 19 -13.25 -13.24 -6.22
CA THR A 19 -12.17 -13.83 -7.02
C THR A 19 -12.59 -15.17 -7.64
N ILE A 20 -13.21 -16.07 -6.84
CA ILE A 20 -13.63 -17.38 -7.32
C ILE A 20 -14.76 -17.26 -8.36
N ARG A 21 -15.72 -16.35 -8.16
CA ARG A 21 -16.92 -16.26 -9.02
C ARG A 21 -16.67 -15.44 -10.29
N GLN A 22 -15.96 -14.34 -10.20
CA GLN A 22 -15.94 -13.31 -11.24
C GLN A 22 -14.54 -12.79 -11.59
N GLY A 23 -13.50 -13.20 -10.86
CA GLY A 23 -12.15 -12.69 -11.03
C GLY A 23 -11.40 -13.35 -12.19
N VAL A 24 -10.74 -12.53 -12.99
CA VAL A 24 -9.64 -12.94 -13.86
C VAL A 24 -8.35 -12.49 -13.20
N PHE A 25 -7.41 -13.40 -13.03
CA PHE A 25 -6.08 -13.08 -12.50
C PHE A 25 -5.31 -12.23 -13.51
N VAL A 26 -4.73 -11.13 -13.04
CA VAL A 26 -3.98 -10.17 -13.85
C VAL A 26 -2.47 -10.26 -13.58
N GLY A 27 -2.09 -10.34 -12.30
CA GLY A 27 -0.68 -10.44 -11.95
C GLY A 27 -0.43 -10.43 -10.44
N LYS A 28 0.86 -10.48 -10.08
CA LYS A 28 1.35 -10.35 -8.70
C LYS A 28 2.39 -9.24 -8.62
N ASP A 29 2.50 -8.63 -7.44
CA ASP A 29 3.58 -7.71 -7.13
C ASP A 29 4.74 -8.41 -6.38
N GLU A 30 5.78 -7.64 -6.07
CA GLU A 30 6.98 -8.09 -5.35
C GLU A 30 6.68 -8.52 -3.91
N LEU A 31 5.64 -7.96 -3.29
CA LEU A 31 5.19 -8.32 -1.93
C LEU A 31 4.29 -9.56 -1.92
N GLY A 32 3.99 -10.14 -3.09
CA GLY A 32 3.18 -11.33 -3.25
C GLY A 32 1.67 -11.08 -3.23
N ASN A 33 1.21 -9.83 -3.28
CA ASN A 33 -0.20 -9.52 -3.45
C ASN A 33 -0.66 -9.92 -4.85
N SER A 34 -1.89 -10.39 -4.98
CA SER A 34 -2.46 -10.86 -6.24
C SER A 34 -3.56 -9.93 -6.71
N TYR A 35 -3.52 -9.56 -7.98
CA TYR A 35 -4.42 -8.59 -8.59
C TYR A 35 -5.38 -9.25 -9.54
N TYR A 36 -6.63 -8.82 -9.50
CA TYR A 36 -7.73 -9.40 -10.26
C TYR A 36 -8.59 -8.31 -10.89
N GLU A 37 -9.17 -8.64 -12.03
CA GLU A 37 -10.17 -7.84 -12.72
C GLU A 37 -11.45 -8.65 -12.92
N ALA A 38 -12.62 -8.01 -12.90
CA ALA A 38 -13.89 -8.68 -13.17
C ALA A 38 -14.00 -9.10 -14.63
N LYS A 39 -14.62 -10.25 -14.89
CA LYS A 39 -14.92 -10.72 -16.26
C LYS A 39 -15.85 -9.77 -17.00
N THR A 40 -16.82 -9.20 -16.28
CA THR A 40 -17.86 -8.33 -16.83
C THR A 40 -17.96 -7.05 -16.02
N ASP A 41 -18.56 -6.03 -16.58
CA ASP A 41 -18.84 -4.74 -15.98
C ASP A 41 -20.17 -4.67 -15.23
N ARG A 42 -20.96 -5.78 -15.18
CA ARG A 42 -22.30 -5.83 -14.58
C ARG A 42 -22.38 -5.31 -13.15
N ASP A 43 -21.37 -5.62 -12.35
CA ASP A 43 -21.30 -5.24 -10.95
C ASP A 43 -20.42 -3.99 -10.73
N SER A 44 -20.10 -3.29 -11.83
CA SER A 44 -19.33 -2.06 -11.73
C SER A 44 -20.22 -0.89 -11.31
N TYR A 45 -19.72 -0.09 -10.38
CA TYR A 45 -20.38 1.17 -10.00
C TYR A 45 -20.34 2.20 -11.15
N ASP A 46 -19.32 2.10 -11.99
CA ASP A 46 -19.10 2.96 -13.14
C ASP A 46 -19.31 2.14 -14.42
N LYS A 47 -20.37 2.47 -15.16
CA LYS A 47 -20.77 1.73 -16.38
C LYS A 47 -19.62 1.73 -17.39
N GLY A 48 -19.24 0.54 -17.85
CA GLY A 48 -18.18 0.33 -18.84
C GLY A 48 -16.79 0.11 -18.24
N ARG A 49 -16.61 0.19 -16.90
CA ARG A 49 -15.36 -0.18 -16.25
C ARG A 49 -15.51 -1.47 -15.48
N LYS A 50 -14.63 -2.43 -15.72
CA LYS A 50 -14.58 -3.66 -14.94
C LYS A 50 -14.01 -3.39 -13.55
N ARG A 51 -14.57 -4.00 -12.52
CA ARG A 51 -14.02 -3.87 -11.15
C ARG A 51 -12.62 -4.49 -11.08
N ARG A 52 -11.72 -3.80 -10.40
CA ARG A 52 -10.36 -4.25 -10.10
C ARG A 52 -10.19 -4.37 -8.59
N TRP A 53 -9.48 -5.39 -8.13
CA TRP A 53 -9.21 -5.58 -6.70
C TRP A 53 -7.91 -6.32 -6.45
N VAL A 54 -7.42 -6.21 -5.23
CA VAL A 54 -6.24 -6.89 -4.73
C VAL A 54 -6.63 -7.94 -3.69
N VAL A 55 -5.93 -9.06 -3.70
CA VAL A 55 -5.92 -10.05 -2.62
C VAL A 55 -4.54 -10.00 -1.98
N TYR A 56 -4.49 -9.53 -0.75
CA TYR A 56 -3.25 -9.29 -0.03
C TYR A 56 -2.56 -10.60 0.36
N ASN A 57 -1.25 -10.59 0.33
CA ASN A 57 -0.44 -11.63 0.92
C ASN A 57 -0.31 -11.37 2.44
N GLY A 58 -1.08 -12.11 3.23
CA GLY A 58 -1.17 -11.94 4.68
C GLY A 58 -2.21 -10.89 5.10
N TYR A 59 -1.84 -10.01 6.03
CA TYR A 59 -2.74 -9.00 6.56
C TYR A 59 -3.12 -7.95 5.50
N ALA A 60 -4.42 -7.66 5.41
CA ALA A 60 -4.96 -6.71 4.44
C ALA A 60 -4.64 -5.26 4.87
N GLU A 61 -3.70 -4.65 4.18
CA GLU A 61 -3.27 -3.27 4.40
C GLU A 61 -3.00 -2.57 3.08
N ALA A 62 -3.69 -1.46 2.85
CA ALA A 62 -3.64 -0.74 1.57
C ALA A 62 -2.25 -0.22 1.23
N SER A 63 -1.44 0.12 2.22
CA SER A 63 -0.06 0.59 2.01
C SER A 63 0.89 -0.47 1.43
N LYS A 64 0.48 -1.75 1.40
CA LYS A 64 1.23 -2.82 0.74
C LYS A 64 1.10 -2.84 -0.76
N VAL A 65 0.24 -2.00 -1.34
CA VAL A 65 0.08 -1.90 -2.79
C VAL A 65 1.15 -0.97 -3.35
N PRO A 66 2.03 -1.46 -4.24
CA PRO A 66 3.02 -0.61 -4.91
C PRO A 66 2.36 0.47 -5.78
N PRO A 67 3.05 1.60 -6.05
CA PRO A 67 2.49 2.73 -6.80
C PRO A 67 1.92 2.37 -8.18
N ASP A 68 2.60 1.50 -8.91
CA ASP A 68 2.19 1.06 -10.24
C ASP A 68 0.85 0.32 -10.20
N TRP A 69 0.73 -0.63 -9.28
CA TRP A 69 -0.51 -1.37 -9.06
C TRP A 69 -1.61 -0.50 -8.46
N HIS A 70 -1.24 0.47 -7.62
CA HIS A 70 -2.19 1.47 -7.11
C HIS A 70 -2.81 2.28 -8.26
N GLY A 71 -1.98 2.78 -9.17
CA GLY A 71 -2.45 3.51 -10.36
C GLY A 71 -3.39 2.66 -11.22
N TRP A 72 -3.07 1.38 -11.43
CA TRP A 72 -3.94 0.46 -12.17
C TRP A 72 -5.25 0.19 -11.44
N LEU A 73 -5.24 -0.06 -10.13
CA LEU A 73 -6.44 -0.26 -9.32
C LEU A 73 -7.39 0.95 -9.35
N HIS A 74 -6.84 2.15 -9.41
CA HIS A 74 -7.58 3.42 -9.45
C HIS A 74 -7.88 3.91 -10.87
N TYR A 75 -7.66 3.09 -11.89
CA TYR A 75 -7.92 3.41 -13.30
C TYR A 75 -7.14 4.64 -13.80
N THR A 76 -6.02 4.97 -13.18
CA THR A 76 -5.05 5.96 -13.69
C THR A 76 -4.37 5.41 -14.95
N PHE A 77 -4.14 4.09 -14.97
CA PHE A 77 -3.60 3.35 -16.09
C PHE A 77 -4.57 2.24 -16.49
N ASP A 78 -4.76 2.04 -17.80
CA ASP A 78 -5.63 0.98 -18.30
C ASP A 78 -4.93 -0.37 -18.32
N GLU A 79 -3.65 -0.38 -18.66
CA GLU A 79 -2.83 -1.60 -18.73
C GLU A 79 -2.16 -1.91 -17.37
N PRO A 80 -2.11 -3.20 -17.00
CA PRO A 80 -1.45 -3.60 -15.76
C PRO A 80 0.07 -3.47 -15.86
N PRO A 81 0.79 -3.26 -14.75
CA PRO A 81 2.26 -3.13 -14.72
C PRO A 81 3.00 -4.34 -15.27
N THR A 82 2.37 -5.52 -15.33
CA THR A 82 2.93 -6.73 -15.96
C THR A 82 3.08 -6.61 -17.48
N VAL A 83 2.26 -5.78 -18.12
CA VAL A 83 2.27 -5.54 -19.58
C VAL A 83 2.98 -4.24 -19.90
N ALA A 84 2.67 -3.18 -19.15
CA ALA A 84 3.23 -1.83 -19.32
C ALA A 84 3.83 -1.33 -18.00
N PRO A 85 5.03 -1.80 -17.63
CA PRO A 85 5.69 -1.35 -16.40
C PRO A 85 6.05 0.14 -16.51
N LEU A 86 5.82 0.89 -15.43
CA LEU A 86 6.20 2.29 -15.37
C LEU A 86 7.74 2.42 -15.39
N LYS A 87 8.22 3.41 -16.13
CA LYS A 87 9.65 3.71 -16.16
C LYS A 87 10.07 4.32 -14.81
N ARG A 88 10.88 3.59 -14.05
CA ARG A 88 11.43 4.08 -12.78
C ARG A 88 12.41 5.24 -13.02
N GLN A 89 12.32 6.23 -12.16
CA GLN A 89 13.23 7.37 -12.17
C GLN A 89 14.46 7.07 -11.32
N VAL A 90 15.57 7.76 -11.60
CA VAL A 90 16.86 7.55 -10.89
C VAL A 90 16.76 7.80 -9.37
N TRP A 91 15.86 8.70 -8.96
CA TRP A 91 15.64 9.08 -7.56
C TRP A 91 14.58 8.20 -6.86
N GLU A 92 13.91 7.33 -7.59
CA GLU A 92 12.84 6.50 -7.09
C GLU A 92 13.39 5.35 -6.23
N ARG A 93 12.80 5.15 -5.05
CA ARG A 93 13.16 4.08 -4.13
C ARG A 93 12.17 2.93 -4.22
N ASP A 94 12.60 1.76 -3.77
CA ASP A 94 11.70 0.61 -3.65
C ASP A 94 10.56 0.90 -2.69
N HIS A 95 9.38 0.38 -3.03
CA HIS A 95 8.19 0.58 -2.23
C HIS A 95 8.32 -0.12 -0.88
N ILE A 96 8.05 0.63 0.18
CA ILE A 96 8.02 0.12 1.56
C ILE A 96 6.61 0.37 2.11
N PRO A 97 5.91 -0.67 2.63
CA PRO A 97 4.64 -0.50 3.31
C PRO A 97 4.74 0.44 4.51
N ASN A 98 3.62 0.98 4.95
CA ASN A 98 3.57 1.87 6.12
C ASN A 98 4.14 1.17 7.36
N LEU A 99 5.16 1.77 7.95
CA LEU A 99 5.87 1.24 9.12
C LEU A 99 5.32 1.79 10.45
N THR A 100 4.28 2.64 10.42
CA THR A 100 3.66 3.20 11.64
C THR A 100 3.20 2.08 12.57
N GLY A 101 3.54 2.19 13.85
CA GLY A 101 3.26 1.15 14.85
C GLY A 101 4.31 0.03 14.93
N THR A 102 5.30 -0.01 14.04
CA THR A 102 6.39 -0.97 14.10
C THR A 102 7.66 -0.39 14.75
N VAL A 103 8.63 -1.25 15.03
CA VAL A 103 9.96 -0.83 15.54
C VAL A 103 10.76 -0.03 14.50
N HIS A 104 10.41 -0.17 13.22
CA HIS A 104 11.06 0.53 12.10
C HIS A 104 10.38 1.86 11.75
N ALA A 105 9.31 2.23 12.49
CA ALA A 105 8.64 3.51 12.27
C ALA A 105 9.62 4.69 12.41
N TRP A 106 9.55 5.63 11.49
CA TRP A 106 10.34 6.84 11.59
C TRP A 106 9.97 7.62 12.85
N ARG A 107 10.98 8.05 13.60
CA ARG A 107 10.83 8.86 14.80
C ARG A 107 11.79 10.03 14.76
N PRO A 108 11.34 11.26 15.03
CA PRO A 108 12.23 12.43 15.12
C PRO A 108 13.27 12.26 16.23
N LYS A 109 14.37 12.98 16.13
CA LYS A 109 15.48 12.89 17.10
C LYS A 109 15.05 13.25 18.54
N GLY A 110 14.09 14.17 18.70
CA GLY A 110 13.52 14.57 19.98
C GLY A 110 12.38 13.71 20.50
N ALA A 111 12.05 12.58 19.86
CA ALA A 111 11.00 11.69 20.36
C ALA A 111 11.43 11.01 21.67
N ILE A 112 10.49 10.84 22.61
CA ILE A 112 10.72 10.16 23.91
C ILE A 112 11.35 8.78 23.71
N ALA A 113 10.89 8.03 22.70
CA ALA A 113 11.44 6.72 22.36
C ALA A 113 12.89 6.74 21.84
N ARG A 114 13.47 7.93 21.60
CA ARG A 114 14.88 8.16 21.20
C ARG A 114 15.67 8.97 22.26
N GLY A 115 15.19 9.00 23.50
CA GLY A 115 15.83 9.71 24.60
C GLY A 115 15.22 11.08 24.93
N GLY A 116 14.27 11.59 24.13
CA GLY A 116 13.55 12.83 24.44
C GLY A 116 14.33 14.13 24.21
N GLU A 117 15.61 14.05 23.81
CA GLU A 117 16.47 15.23 23.63
C GLU A 117 16.46 15.67 22.16
N ARG A 118 15.98 16.89 21.94
CA ARG A 118 16.00 17.56 20.64
C ARG A 118 17.36 18.23 20.41
N GLN A 119 17.91 18.10 19.21
CA GLN A 119 19.07 18.92 18.83
C GLN A 119 18.68 20.40 18.84
N LYS A 120 19.56 21.26 19.34
CA LYS A 120 19.42 22.71 19.24
C LYS A 120 19.29 23.11 17.77
N ALA A 121 18.36 24.01 17.48
CA ALA A 121 18.18 24.63 16.17
C ALA A 121 18.71 26.08 16.20
N ALA A 122 19.04 26.63 15.03
CA ALA A 122 19.54 28.00 14.92
C ALA A 122 18.60 29.08 15.46
N GLY A 123 17.28 28.78 15.55
CA GLY A 123 16.26 29.69 16.11
C GLY A 123 15.97 29.47 17.60
N ASP A 124 16.69 28.60 18.28
CA ASP A 124 16.48 28.37 19.70
C ASP A 124 16.96 29.60 20.50
N TYR A 125 16.10 30.09 21.41
CA TYR A 125 16.41 31.21 22.28
C TYR A 125 17.52 30.81 23.29
N GLU A 126 18.56 31.63 23.34
CA GLU A 126 19.55 31.61 24.41
C GLU A 126 19.28 32.79 25.35
N ALA A 127 18.98 32.50 26.60
CA ALA A 127 18.73 33.54 27.58
C ALA A 127 20.00 34.44 27.74
N TRP A 128 19.80 35.74 27.60
CA TRP A 128 20.87 36.71 27.86
C TRP A 128 21.33 36.58 29.33
N ARG A 129 22.64 36.59 29.56
CA ARG A 129 23.29 36.63 30.90
C ARG A 129 24.02 37.95 31.03
N PRO A 130 23.76 38.73 32.09
CA PRO A 130 24.56 39.92 32.38
C PRO A 130 25.99 39.49 32.70
N GLU A 131 26.98 40.23 32.21
CA GLU A 131 28.40 40.09 32.57
C GLU A 131 28.66 40.53 33.98
#